data_712db18426974d09d4f0639b8f0e5e6b
#
_entry.id   712db18426974d09d4f0639b8f0e5e6b
#
_cell.length_a   1.000
_cell.length_b   1.000
_cell.length_c   1.000
_cell.angle_alpha   90.00
_cell.angle_beta   90.00
_cell.angle_gamma   90.00
#
_symmetry.space_group_name_H-M   'P 1'
#
loop_
_entity.id
_entity.type
_entity.pdbx_description
1 polymer ?
#
loop_
_entity_poly.entity_id
_entity_poly.type
_entity_poly.pdbx_seq_one_letter_code
_entity_poly.pdbx_strand_id
1 'polypeptide(L)' 'MDEKLFEVIDKKIEEIKVTYSVPLTDGTAKDFGEYQNMCGVIRGLALAQREIADLVRKLKDSDDE' A
#
# COMPACT_ATOMS: atom_id res chain seq x y z
N MET A 1 18.93 3.22 -8.94
CA MET A 1 18.18 3.09 -7.70
C MET A 1 18.04 1.62 -7.32
N ASP A 2 18.07 1.30 -6.05
CA ASP A 2 18.06 -0.08 -5.57
C ASP A 2 16.64 -0.66 -5.61
N GLU A 3 16.42 -1.63 -6.49
CA GLU A 3 15.12 -2.32 -6.60
C GLU A 3 14.73 -3.01 -5.31
N LYS A 4 15.72 -3.50 -4.57
CA LYS A 4 15.48 -4.19 -3.32
C LYS A 4 14.86 -3.24 -2.29
N LEU A 5 15.27 -1.98 -2.30
CA LEU A 5 14.68 -0.97 -1.42
C LEU A 5 13.19 -0.81 -1.70
N PHE A 6 12.80 -0.76 -2.98
CA PHE A 6 11.40 -0.65 -3.35
C PHE A 6 10.60 -1.89 -2.94
N GLU A 7 11.19 -3.07 -3.06
CA GLU A 7 10.54 -4.30 -2.63
C GLU A 7 10.27 -4.29 -1.13
N VAL A 8 11.24 -3.80 -0.34
CA VAL A 8 11.07 -3.70 1.12
C VAL A 8 9.96 -2.72 1.47
N ILE A 9 9.94 -1.56 0.81
CA ILE A 9 8.91 -0.54 1.05
C ILE A 9 7.53 -1.10 0.71
N ASP A 10 7.40 -1.76 -0.44
CA ASP A 10 6.14 -2.33 -0.88
C ASP A 10 5.64 -3.39 0.11
N LYS A 11 6.53 -4.23 0.58
CA LYS A 11 6.19 -5.27 1.56
C LYS A 11 5.69 -4.65 2.87
N LYS A 12 6.34 -3.59 3.33
CA LYS A 12 5.91 -2.91 4.56
C LYS A 12 4.55 -2.27 4.40
N ILE A 13 4.29 -1.66 3.24
CA ILE A 13 2.97 -1.09 2.97
C ILE A 13 1.92 -2.19 2.96
N GLU A 14 2.23 -3.33 2.35
CA GLU A 14 1.31 -4.48 2.30
C GLU A 14 0.98 -4.99 3.71
N GLU A 15 1.98 -5.05 4.59
CA GLU A 15 1.79 -5.45 5.98
C GLU A 15 0.84 -4.49 6.71
N ILE A 16 0.98 -3.19 6.47
CA ILE A 16 0.09 -2.18 7.06
C ILE A 16 -1.33 -2.38 6.55
N LYS A 17 -1.49 -2.60 5.24
CA LYS A 17 -2.82 -2.85 4.65
C LYS A 17 -3.49 -4.05 5.29
N VAL A 18 -2.76 -5.13 5.49
CA VAL A 18 -3.29 -6.34 6.13
C VAL A 18 -3.73 -6.01 7.56
N THR A 19 -2.92 -5.29 8.31
CA THR A 19 -3.26 -4.89 9.68
C THR A 19 -4.57 -4.12 9.72
N TYR A 20 -4.77 -3.17 8.80
CA TYR A 20 -5.99 -2.38 8.76
C TYR A 20 -7.19 -3.16 8.22
N SER A 21 -6.95 -4.24 7.49
CA SER A 21 -8.04 -5.05 6.94
C SER A 21 -8.66 -6.01 7.97
N VAL A 22 -7.92 -6.38 9.02
CA VAL A 22 -8.38 -7.35 10.01
C VAL A 22 -9.68 -6.92 10.69
N PRO A 23 -9.82 -5.69 11.23
CA PRO A 23 -11.10 -5.29 11.83
C PRO A 23 -12.26 -5.26 10.85
N LEU A 24 -11.99 -5.07 9.56
CA LEU A 24 -13.05 -5.07 8.54
C LEU A 24 -13.56 -6.47 8.26
N THR A 25 -12.65 -7.45 8.26
CA THR A 25 -13.00 -8.83 7.91
C THR A 25 -13.55 -9.62 9.09
N ASP A 26 -13.10 -9.32 10.32
CA ASP A 26 -13.55 -10.05 11.50
C ASP A 26 -14.68 -9.32 12.25
N GLY A 27 -15.12 -8.16 11.77
CA GLY A 27 -16.26 -7.45 12.34
C GLY A 27 -15.95 -6.69 13.62
N THR A 28 -14.69 -6.41 13.93
CA THR A 28 -14.31 -5.69 15.14
C THR A 28 -14.28 -4.18 14.99
N ALA A 29 -14.55 -3.65 13.79
CA ALA A 29 -14.69 -2.20 13.62
C ALA A 29 -15.85 -1.70 14.47
N LYS A 30 -15.61 -0.63 15.26
CA LYS A 30 -16.55 -0.18 16.28
C LYS A 30 -17.80 0.47 15.72
N ASP A 31 -17.65 1.21 14.62
CA ASP A 31 -18.77 1.92 14.01
C ASP A 31 -18.49 2.18 12.54
N PHE A 32 -19.46 2.78 11.87
CA PHE A 32 -19.36 3.06 10.43
C PHE A 32 -18.26 4.05 10.11
N GLY A 33 -18.03 5.04 10.97
CA GLY A 33 -16.95 6.01 10.78
C GLY A 33 -15.59 5.35 10.82
N GLU A 34 -15.38 4.44 11.77
CA GLU A 34 -14.12 3.68 11.86
C GLU A 34 -13.94 2.78 10.64
N TYR A 35 -15.03 2.11 10.24
CA TYR A 35 -15.02 1.29 9.03
C TYR A 35 -14.59 2.09 7.80
N GLN A 36 -15.21 3.26 7.59
CA GLN A 36 -14.86 4.12 6.46
C GLN A 36 -13.41 4.62 6.52
N ASN A 37 -12.94 4.95 7.71
CA ASN A 37 -11.57 5.40 7.90
C ASN A 37 -10.57 4.32 7.51
N MET A 38 -10.82 3.09 7.95
CA MET A 38 -9.98 1.95 7.62
C MET A 38 -9.96 1.66 6.12
N CYS A 39 -11.12 1.71 5.48
CA CYS A 39 -11.22 1.55 4.03
C CYS A 39 -10.43 2.64 3.30
N GLY A 40 -10.51 3.88 3.79
CA GLY A 40 -9.77 5.01 3.23
C GLY A 40 -8.26 4.83 3.35
N VAL A 41 -7.79 4.34 4.50
CA VAL A 41 -6.37 4.07 4.70
C VAL A 41 -5.88 3.00 3.73
N ILE A 42 -6.62 1.89 3.61
CA ILE A 42 -6.26 0.79 2.71
C ILE A 42 -6.21 1.30 1.26
N ARG A 43 -7.21 2.07 0.85
CA ARG A 43 -7.27 2.63 -0.49
C ARG A 43 -6.10 3.58 -0.75
N GLY A 44 -5.79 4.45 0.21
CA GLY A 44 -4.68 5.38 0.10
C GLY A 44 -3.34 4.67 -0.03
N LEU A 45 -3.14 3.61 0.77
CA LEU A 45 -1.91 2.82 0.70
C LEU A 45 -1.82 2.08 -0.63
N ALA A 46 -2.94 1.57 -1.16
CA ALA A 46 -2.95 0.91 -2.46
C ALA A 46 -2.59 1.88 -3.58
N LEU A 47 -3.08 3.13 -3.50
CA LEU A 47 -2.71 4.17 -4.46
C LEU A 47 -1.22 4.49 -4.38
N ALA A 48 -0.67 4.57 -3.17
CA ALA A 48 0.75 4.81 -2.98
C ALA A 48 1.59 3.69 -3.58
N GLN A 49 1.19 2.44 -3.37
CA GLN A 49 1.88 1.29 -3.95
C GLN A 49 1.91 1.38 -5.48
N ARG A 50 0.79 1.78 -6.06
CA ARG A 50 0.67 1.94 -7.51
C ARG A 50 1.61 3.01 -8.03
N GLU A 51 1.68 4.15 -7.34
CA GLU A 51 2.58 5.25 -7.73
C GLU A 51 4.05 4.84 -7.61
N ILE A 52 4.39 4.11 -6.55
CA ILE A 52 5.75 3.61 -6.36
C ILE A 52 6.11 2.64 -7.49
N ALA A 53 5.21 1.72 -7.83
CA ALA A 53 5.44 0.77 -8.91
C ALA A 53 5.65 1.47 -10.26
N ASP A 54 4.83 2.49 -10.54
CA ASP A 54 4.97 3.28 -11.75
C ASP A 54 6.31 4.01 -11.80
N LEU A 55 6.73 4.57 -10.68
CA LEU A 55 8.02 5.27 -10.58
C LEU A 55 9.19 4.32 -10.82
N VAL A 56 9.15 3.14 -10.20
CA VAL A 56 10.19 2.13 -10.38
C VAL A 56 10.31 1.74 -11.85
N ARG A 57 9.17 1.52 -12.51
CA ARG A 57 9.16 1.18 -13.93
C ARG A 57 9.76 2.28 -14.79
N LYS A 58 9.43 3.53 -14.51
CA LYS A 58 9.98 4.67 -15.25
C LYS A 58 11.48 4.79 -15.06
N LEU A 59 11.97 4.55 -13.86
CA LEU A 59 13.41 4.61 -13.56
C LEU A 59 14.16 3.49 -14.28
N LYS A 60 13.57 2.30 -14.35
CA LYS A 60 14.16 1.19 -15.10
C LYS A 60 14.24 1.49 -16.60
N ASP A 61 13.16 2.00 -17.16
CA ASP A 61 13.11 2.36 -18.57
C ASP A 61 14.14 3.44 -18.89
N SER A 62 14.33 4.37 -17.99
CA SER A 62 15.33 5.43 -18.13
C SER A 62 16.75 4.86 -18.12
N ASP A 63 17.01 3.87 -17.27
CA ASP A 63 18.34 3.25 -17.16
C ASP A 63 18.66 2.41 -18.39
N ASP A 64 17.67 1.92 -19.10
CA ASP A 64 17.86 1.09 -20.30
C ASP A 64 18.27 1.91 -21.52
N GLU A 65 18.19 3.23 -21.43
CA GLU A 65 18.64 4.12 -22.49
C GLU A 65 20.13 4.41 -22.36
#